data_d3d08173965ee68768ad7cf7d479d3ca
#
_entry.id   d3d08173965ee68768ad7cf7d479d3ca
#
_cell.length_a   1.000
_cell.length_b   1.000
_cell.length_c   1.000
_cell.angle_alpha   90.00
_cell.angle_beta   90.00
_cell.angle_gamma   90.00
#
_symmetry.space_group_name_H-M   'P 1'
#
loop_
_entity.id
_entity.type
_entity.pdbx_description
1 polymer ?
#
loop_
_entity_poly.entity_id
_entity_poly.type
_entity_poly.pdbx_seq_one_letter_code
_entity_poly.pdbx_strand_id
1 'polypeptide(L)'
;MGGMKIITTLLLLLATVAVGDKKDLPVATVHVFLKEDCPIARYHTKTLSELHEHYAKEGIAFRGYVSNRKATEQSVAAFKAKFVIPFAIEPDASLSKANLLGAKVTPEVVVRDRDGKTLYRGRIDNTYADFGKRRRVTTSHDLRDVLEALTKGEAVEPKSTEAIGCLIPVT
;
A
#
# COMPACT_ATOMS: atom_id res chain seq x y z
N MET A 1 -60.11 -1.33 46.76
CA MET A 1 -59.67 -0.48 45.63
C MET A 1 -58.13 -0.49 45.61
N GLY A 2 -57.57 -1.38 44.81
CA GLY A 2 -56.13 -1.64 44.77
C GLY A 2 -55.51 -0.98 43.50
N GLY A 3 -54.60 -0.04 43.73
CA GLY A 3 -53.85 0.62 42.66
C GLY A 3 -52.63 -0.22 42.26
N MET A 4 -52.65 -0.72 41.04
CA MET A 4 -51.58 -1.47 40.42
C MET A 4 -50.52 -0.50 39.88
N LYS A 5 -49.31 -0.47 40.52
CA LYS A 5 -48.18 0.33 40.05
C LYS A 5 -47.46 -0.43 38.94
N ILE A 6 -47.54 0.06 37.70
CA ILE A 6 -46.78 -0.43 36.57
C ILE A 6 -45.36 0.14 36.68
N ILE A 7 -44.39 -0.73 36.98
CA ILE A 7 -42.97 -0.39 36.95
C ILE A 7 -42.49 -0.63 35.51
N THR A 8 -42.30 0.44 34.76
CA THR A 8 -41.72 0.40 33.41
C THR A 8 -40.19 0.30 33.56
N THR A 9 -39.68 -0.90 33.39
CA THR A 9 -38.20 -1.12 33.36
C THR A 9 -37.68 -0.72 32.02
N LEU A 10 -37.01 0.43 31.96
CA LEU A 10 -36.30 0.91 30.76
C LEU A 10 -34.99 0.12 30.61
N LEU A 11 -34.97 -0.82 29.65
CA LEU A 11 -33.78 -1.61 29.32
C LEU A 11 -32.87 -0.75 28.42
N LEU A 12 -31.80 -0.20 29.03
CA LEU A 12 -30.75 0.53 28.30
C LEU A 12 -29.87 -0.48 27.56
N LEU A 13 -30.05 -0.62 26.24
CA LEU A 13 -29.16 -1.38 25.36
C LEU A 13 -27.85 -0.59 25.19
N LEU A 14 -26.81 -0.95 25.95
CA LEU A 14 -25.44 -0.50 25.71
C LEU A 14 -24.91 -1.21 24.46
N ALA A 15 -24.88 -0.52 23.32
CA ALA A 15 -24.18 -0.97 22.15
C ALA A 15 -22.67 -0.87 22.42
N THR A 16 -22.04 -2.00 22.73
CA THR A 16 -20.57 -2.10 22.79
C THR A 16 -20.04 -2.03 21.39
N VAL A 17 -19.50 -0.87 20.99
CA VAL A 17 -18.69 -0.73 19.78
C VAL A 17 -17.40 -1.53 20.05
N ALA A 18 -17.26 -2.67 19.40
CA ALA A 18 -16.02 -3.44 19.41
C ALA A 18 -14.93 -2.61 18.70
N VAL A 19 -14.10 -1.95 19.47
CA VAL A 19 -12.84 -1.39 18.98
C VAL A 19 -11.95 -2.58 18.66
N GLY A 20 -11.75 -2.84 17.37
CA GLY A 20 -10.85 -3.92 16.92
C GLY A 20 -9.48 -3.78 17.59
N ASP A 21 -8.97 -4.89 18.12
CA ASP A 21 -7.70 -4.90 18.82
C ASP A 21 -6.57 -4.51 17.84
N LYS A 22 -5.74 -3.55 18.25
CA LYS A 22 -4.59 -3.06 17.46
C LYS A 22 -3.60 -4.18 17.09
N LYS A 23 -3.72 -5.33 17.75
CA LYS A 23 -2.91 -6.53 17.52
C LYS A 23 -3.23 -7.22 16.19
N ASP A 24 -4.44 -7.04 15.65
CA ASP A 24 -4.88 -7.66 14.39
C ASP A 24 -4.47 -6.85 13.14
N LEU A 25 -3.89 -5.66 13.34
CA LEU A 25 -3.41 -4.83 12.24
C LEU A 25 -2.02 -5.30 11.77
N PRO A 26 -1.72 -5.20 10.45
CA PRO A 26 -0.39 -5.52 9.94
C PRO A 26 0.68 -4.65 10.62
N VAL A 27 1.90 -5.15 10.70
CA VAL A 27 3.08 -4.41 11.20
C VAL A 27 3.27 -3.12 10.41
N ALA A 28 3.16 -3.24 9.09
CA ALA A 28 3.18 -2.11 8.16
C ALA A 28 2.38 -2.44 6.89
N THR A 29 2.00 -1.39 6.16
CA THR A 29 1.37 -1.50 4.84
C THR A 29 2.24 -0.84 3.79
N VAL A 30 2.55 -1.58 2.73
CA VAL A 30 3.20 -1.08 1.51
C VAL A 30 2.11 -0.67 0.54
N HIS A 31 1.99 0.63 0.30
CA HIS A 31 1.14 1.21 -0.73
C HIS A 31 1.96 1.31 -2.01
N VAL A 32 1.50 0.66 -3.09
CA VAL A 32 2.21 0.55 -4.36
C VAL A 32 1.45 1.31 -5.44
N PHE A 33 2.06 2.33 -6.02
CA PHE A 33 1.48 3.12 -7.12
C PHE A 33 1.96 2.59 -8.46
N LEU A 34 1.02 2.16 -9.29
CA LEU A 34 1.27 1.50 -10.58
C LEU A 34 0.51 2.23 -11.70
N LYS A 35 0.93 1.94 -12.94
CA LYS A 35 0.22 2.35 -14.15
C LYS A 35 0.38 1.25 -15.21
N GLU A 36 -0.72 0.86 -15.86
CA GLU A 36 -0.77 -0.32 -16.73
C GLU A 36 0.14 -0.20 -17.94
N ASP A 37 0.32 1.01 -18.48
CA ASP A 37 1.14 1.31 -19.66
C ASP A 37 2.57 1.79 -19.32
N CYS A 38 2.92 1.92 -18.03
CA CYS A 38 4.27 2.30 -17.61
C CYS A 38 5.23 1.11 -17.70
N PRO A 39 6.27 1.16 -18.56
CA PRO A 39 7.20 0.04 -18.71
C PRO A 39 8.00 -0.24 -17.45
N ILE A 40 8.32 0.79 -16.65
CA ILE A 40 9.06 0.66 -15.41
C ILE A 40 8.17 0.01 -14.33
N ALA A 41 6.88 0.39 -14.25
CA ALA A 41 5.93 -0.26 -13.36
C ALA A 41 5.76 -1.75 -13.71
N ARG A 42 5.60 -2.07 -15.00
CA ARG A 42 5.52 -3.46 -15.48
C ARG A 42 6.76 -4.28 -15.12
N TYR A 43 7.93 -3.70 -15.24
CA TYR A 43 9.19 -4.37 -14.88
C TYR A 43 9.22 -4.75 -13.40
N HIS A 44 8.80 -3.85 -12.51
CA HIS A 44 8.86 -4.07 -11.07
C HIS A 44 7.74 -4.95 -10.50
N THR A 45 6.74 -5.34 -11.31
CA THR A 45 5.67 -6.25 -10.81
C THR A 45 6.24 -7.54 -10.25
N LYS A 46 7.28 -8.12 -10.89
CA LYS A 46 7.95 -9.34 -10.43
C LYS A 46 8.60 -9.12 -9.05
N THR A 47 9.42 -8.10 -8.91
CA THR A 47 10.08 -7.76 -7.63
C THR A 47 9.05 -7.52 -6.52
N LEU A 48 7.96 -6.80 -6.82
CA LEU A 48 6.88 -6.55 -5.87
C LEU A 48 6.16 -7.84 -5.45
N SER A 49 5.96 -8.77 -6.38
CA SER A 49 5.35 -10.08 -6.09
C SER A 49 6.25 -10.91 -5.18
N GLU A 50 7.55 -10.97 -5.47
CA GLU A 50 8.54 -11.67 -4.65
C GLU A 50 8.62 -11.08 -3.23
N LEU A 51 8.61 -9.75 -3.10
CA LEU A 51 8.59 -9.09 -1.80
C LEU A 51 7.29 -9.37 -1.04
N HIS A 52 6.13 -9.34 -1.71
CA HIS A 52 4.87 -9.70 -1.09
C HIS A 52 4.88 -11.15 -0.59
N GLU A 53 5.28 -12.11 -1.42
CA GLU A 53 5.32 -13.53 -1.06
C GLU A 53 6.20 -13.80 0.17
N HIS A 54 7.29 -13.05 0.29
CA HIS A 54 8.21 -13.18 1.42
C HIS A 54 7.64 -12.51 2.68
N TYR A 55 7.29 -11.23 2.61
CA TYR A 55 6.99 -10.40 3.77
C TYR A 55 5.53 -10.42 4.23
N ALA A 56 4.57 -10.90 3.43
CA ALA A 56 3.18 -11.03 3.86
C ALA A 56 3.03 -11.97 5.07
N LYS A 57 3.85 -13.01 5.13
CA LYS A 57 3.89 -13.97 6.24
C LYS A 57 4.45 -13.35 7.53
N GLU A 58 5.22 -12.27 7.38
CA GLU A 58 5.82 -11.51 8.48
C GLU A 58 4.94 -10.31 8.92
N GLY A 59 3.68 -10.30 8.48
CA GLY A 59 2.72 -9.27 8.87
C GLY A 59 2.82 -7.96 8.07
N ILE A 60 3.46 -7.96 6.90
CA ILE A 60 3.47 -6.80 6.00
C ILE A 60 2.32 -6.92 4.98
N ALA A 61 1.42 -5.95 4.97
CA ALA A 61 0.36 -5.87 3.98
C ALA A 61 0.82 -5.13 2.72
N PHE A 62 0.31 -5.54 1.54
CA PHE A 62 0.52 -4.83 0.28
C PHE A 62 -0.82 -4.39 -0.31
N ARG A 63 -0.90 -3.14 -0.76
CA ARG A 63 -2.05 -2.56 -1.45
C ARG A 63 -1.58 -1.78 -2.67
N GLY A 64 -2.03 -2.19 -3.85
CA GLY A 64 -1.69 -1.50 -5.09
C GLY A 64 -2.79 -0.55 -5.54
N TYR A 65 -2.39 0.53 -6.20
CA TYR A 65 -3.26 1.55 -6.78
C TYR A 65 -2.82 1.80 -8.21
N VAL A 66 -3.73 1.62 -9.15
CA VAL A 66 -3.47 1.98 -10.56
C VAL A 66 -3.85 3.44 -10.74
N SER A 67 -2.87 4.34 -10.53
CA SER A 67 -3.07 5.80 -10.54
C SER A 67 -3.03 6.35 -11.98
N ASN A 68 -4.13 6.15 -12.67
CA ASN A 68 -4.36 6.57 -14.05
C ASN A 68 -5.83 6.99 -14.20
N ARG A 69 -6.12 8.19 -14.71
CA ARG A 69 -7.48 8.71 -14.90
C ARG A 69 -8.39 7.82 -15.76
N LYS A 70 -7.79 6.90 -16.54
CA LYS A 70 -8.51 5.91 -17.37
C LYS A 70 -8.62 4.53 -16.73
N ALA A 71 -8.08 4.34 -15.51
CA ALA A 71 -8.14 3.06 -14.83
C ALA A 71 -9.59 2.68 -14.50
N THR A 72 -9.95 1.44 -14.81
CA THR A 72 -11.25 0.83 -14.50
C THR A 72 -11.02 -0.49 -13.78
N GLU A 73 -12.03 -1.01 -13.07
CA GLU A 73 -11.95 -2.34 -12.46
C GLU A 73 -11.54 -3.42 -13.47
N GLN A 74 -12.09 -3.35 -14.68
CA GLN A 74 -11.79 -4.31 -15.74
C GLN A 74 -10.33 -4.21 -16.19
N SER A 75 -9.80 -2.99 -16.45
CA SER A 75 -8.41 -2.80 -16.87
C SER A 75 -7.43 -3.22 -15.79
N VAL A 76 -7.73 -2.91 -14.53
CA VAL A 76 -6.93 -3.30 -13.36
C VAL A 76 -6.93 -4.81 -13.17
N ALA A 77 -8.08 -5.48 -13.31
CA ALA A 77 -8.18 -6.94 -13.23
C ALA A 77 -7.35 -7.60 -14.34
N ALA A 78 -7.42 -7.09 -15.57
CA ALA A 78 -6.62 -7.58 -16.70
C ALA A 78 -5.11 -7.38 -16.45
N PHE A 79 -4.71 -6.22 -15.92
CA PHE A 79 -3.33 -5.94 -15.56
C PHE A 79 -2.82 -6.88 -14.47
N LYS A 80 -3.62 -7.07 -13.41
CA LYS A 80 -3.33 -8.00 -12.31
C LYS A 80 -3.11 -9.43 -12.81
N ALA A 81 -4.02 -9.92 -13.66
CA ALA A 81 -3.93 -11.26 -14.24
C ALA A 81 -2.70 -11.42 -15.14
N LYS A 82 -2.45 -10.44 -16.02
CA LYS A 82 -1.33 -10.47 -16.96
C LYS A 82 0.04 -10.55 -16.27
N PHE A 83 0.21 -9.83 -15.16
CA PHE A 83 1.48 -9.75 -14.43
C PHE A 83 1.49 -10.62 -13.17
N VAL A 84 0.46 -11.43 -12.95
CA VAL A 84 0.34 -12.38 -11.83
C VAL A 84 0.62 -11.69 -10.48
N ILE A 85 -0.01 -10.53 -10.27
CA ILE A 85 0.20 -9.74 -9.05
C ILE A 85 -0.57 -10.41 -7.89
N PRO A 86 0.10 -10.88 -6.81
CA PRO A 86 -0.56 -11.69 -5.76
C PRO A 86 -1.37 -10.87 -4.75
N PHE A 87 -1.11 -9.57 -4.62
CA PHE A 87 -1.77 -8.68 -3.68
C PHE A 87 -2.97 -7.94 -4.30
N ALA A 88 -3.77 -7.30 -3.45
CA ALA A 88 -4.91 -6.51 -3.90
C ALA A 88 -4.44 -5.25 -4.63
N ILE A 89 -5.02 -5.00 -5.80
CA ILE A 89 -4.85 -3.74 -6.55
C ILE A 89 -6.22 -3.20 -6.94
N GLU A 90 -6.37 -1.88 -6.93
CA GLU A 90 -7.61 -1.17 -7.25
C GLU A 90 -7.35 0.03 -8.17
N PRO A 91 -8.36 0.48 -8.93
CA PRO A 91 -8.22 1.70 -9.72
C PRO A 91 -8.18 2.94 -8.82
N ASP A 92 -7.27 3.86 -9.11
CA ASP A 92 -7.19 5.20 -8.50
C ASP A 92 -7.38 6.26 -9.59
N ALA A 93 -8.51 6.19 -10.31
CA ALA A 93 -8.83 7.08 -11.43
C ALA A 93 -8.99 8.54 -11.00
N SER A 94 -9.47 8.78 -9.78
CA SER A 94 -9.54 10.11 -9.18
C SER A 94 -8.19 10.65 -8.69
N LEU A 95 -7.17 9.80 -8.62
CA LEU A 95 -5.85 10.08 -8.06
C LEU A 95 -5.88 10.44 -6.56
N SER A 96 -6.98 10.11 -5.88
CA SER A 96 -7.16 10.44 -4.46
C SER A 96 -6.15 9.73 -3.56
N LYS A 97 -5.80 8.48 -3.87
CA LYS A 97 -4.80 7.72 -3.11
C LYS A 97 -3.40 8.26 -3.37
N ALA A 98 -3.06 8.57 -4.63
CA ALA A 98 -1.79 9.17 -4.99
C ALA A 98 -1.61 10.54 -4.29
N ASN A 99 -2.63 11.41 -4.34
CA ASN A 99 -2.61 12.70 -3.66
C ASN A 99 -2.47 12.55 -2.14
N LEU A 100 -3.28 11.68 -1.51
CA LEU A 100 -3.28 11.46 -0.06
C LEU A 100 -1.92 10.97 0.45
N LEU A 101 -1.26 10.08 -0.28
CA LEU A 101 0.01 9.47 0.12
C LEU A 101 1.22 10.16 -0.50
N GLY A 102 1.00 11.19 -1.31
CA GLY A 102 2.03 12.04 -1.90
C GLY A 102 2.87 11.34 -2.99
N ALA A 103 2.32 10.31 -3.65
CA ALA A 103 2.97 9.66 -4.76
C ALA A 103 2.96 10.52 -6.02
N LYS A 104 4.07 10.55 -6.76
CA LYS A 104 4.30 11.44 -7.91
C LYS A 104 4.54 10.70 -9.22
N VAL A 105 5.03 9.46 -9.13
CA VAL A 105 5.39 8.65 -10.30
C VAL A 105 4.91 7.20 -10.14
N THR A 106 4.98 6.42 -11.20
CA THR A 106 4.74 4.98 -11.17
C THR A 106 5.90 4.22 -11.82
N PRO A 107 6.51 3.21 -11.15
CA PRO A 107 6.15 2.74 -9.81
C PRO A 107 6.74 3.65 -8.71
N GLU A 108 5.97 3.88 -7.66
CA GLU A 108 6.43 4.45 -6.41
C GLU A 108 5.79 3.68 -5.25
N VAL A 109 6.47 3.58 -4.12
CA VAL A 109 5.94 2.92 -2.92
C VAL A 109 5.94 3.86 -1.73
N VAL A 110 4.94 3.68 -0.86
CA VAL A 110 4.84 4.35 0.43
C VAL A 110 4.62 3.29 1.49
N VAL A 111 5.53 3.18 2.45
CA VAL A 111 5.41 2.26 3.59
C VAL A 111 4.91 3.04 4.80
N ARG A 112 3.81 2.59 5.37
CA ARG A 112 3.22 3.17 6.59
C ARG A 112 3.14 2.12 7.68
N ASP A 113 3.42 2.53 8.92
CA ASP A 113 3.20 1.68 10.08
C ASP A 113 1.70 1.56 10.44
N ARG A 114 1.39 0.77 11.48
CA ARG A 114 0.02 0.57 11.98
C ARG A 114 -0.64 1.84 12.53
N ASP A 115 0.14 2.84 12.89
CA ASP A 115 -0.34 4.15 13.36
C ASP A 115 -0.53 5.14 12.20
N GLY A 116 -0.20 4.71 10.98
CA GLY A 116 -0.33 5.51 9.78
C GLY A 116 0.82 6.49 9.55
N LYS A 117 1.91 6.42 10.30
CA LYS A 117 3.13 7.19 10.06
C LYS A 117 3.84 6.65 8.82
N THR A 118 4.25 7.54 7.92
CA THR A 118 5.06 7.14 6.77
C THR A 118 6.51 6.90 7.20
N LEU A 119 6.99 5.68 6.98
CA LEU A 119 8.35 5.24 7.27
C LEU A 119 9.27 5.32 6.05
N TYR A 120 8.69 5.09 4.87
CA TYR A 120 9.43 5.16 3.62
C TYR A 120 8.55 5.65 2.49
N ARG A 121 9.13 6.40 1.55
CA ARG A 121 8.53 6.72 0.26
C ARG A 121 9.60 6.79 -0.82
N GLY A 122 9.35 6.17 -1.97
CA GLY A 122 10.25 6.28 -3.11
C GLY A 122 10.29 5.03 -3.99
N ARG A 123 11.47 4.75 -4.52
CA ARG A 123 11.70 3.65 -5.45
C ARG A 123 11.68 2.29 -4.76
N ILE A 124 11.44 1.24 -5.52
CA ILE A 124 11.51 -0.16 -5.06
C ILE A 124 12.97 -0.56 -4.89
N ASP A 125 13.77 -0.25 -5.87
CA ASP A 125 15.22 -0.45 -5.93
C ASP A 125 15.88 0.57 -6.89
N ASN A 126 17.19 0.51 -7.07
CA ASN A 126 17.91 1.40 -7.97
C ASN A 126 18.14 0.83 -9.37
N THR A 127 17.33 -0.12 -9.83
CA THR A 127 17.47 -0.72 -11.17
C THR A 127 17.42 0.33 -12.29
N TYR A 128 16.57 1.35 -12.14
CA TYR A 128 16.52 2.47 -13.09
C TYR A 128 17.30 3.67 -12.55
N ALA A 129 18.26 4.13 -13.35
CA ALA A 129 19.02 5.35 -13.06
C ALA A 129 18.32 6.61 -13.58
N ASP A 130 17.47 6.45 -14.61
CA ASP A 130 16.72 7.48 -15.29
C ASP A 130 15.63 6.81 -16.15
N PHE A 131 14.68 7.58 -16.70
CA PHE A 131 13.68 7.05 -17.61
C PHE A 131 14.38 6.46 -18.87
N GLY A 132 14.12 5.16 -19.10
CA GLY A 132 14.78 4.41 -20.18
C GLY A 132 16.23 3.97 -19.92
N LYS A 133 16.85 4.36 -18.80
CA LYS A 133 18.22 3.98 -18.43
C LYS A 133 18.26 2.95 -17.32
N ARG A 134 18.26 1.68 -17.68
CA ARG A 134 18.36 0.58 -16.73
C ARG A 134 19.82 0.27 -16.41
N ARG A 135 20.14 0.09 -15.12
CA ARG A 135 21.47 -0.39 -14.68
C ARG A 135 21.65 -1.85 -15.06
N ARG A 136 22.87 -2.25 -15.27
CA ARG A 136 23.23 -3.67 -15.53
C ARG A 136 23.08 -4.50 -14.25
N VAL A 137 23.36 -3.90 -13.09
CA VAL A 137 23.30 -4.54 -11.78
C VAL A 137 22.53 -3.60 -10.84
N THR A 138 21.55 -4.14 -10.13
CA THR A 138 20.86 -3.48 -9.03
C THR A 138 21.74 -3.58 -7.79
N THR A 139 22.11 -2.45 -7.21
CA THR A 139 23.04 -2.36 -6.06
C THR A 139 22.40 -1.84 -4.78
N SER A 140 21.13 -1.37 -4.86
CA SER A 140 20.36 -0.90 -3.72
C SER A 140 18.95 -1.45 -3.82
N HIS A 141 18.48 -2.06 -2.74
CA HIS A 141 17.16 -2.69 -2.62
C HIS A 141 16.30 -1.96 -1.59
N ASP A 142 16.11 -0.67 -1.81
CA ASP A 142 15.60 0.28 -0.81
C ASP A 142 14.30 -0.16 -0.09
N LEU A 143 13.32 -0.69 -0.84
CA LEU A 143 12.09 -1.21 -0.23
C LEU A 143 12.38 -2.47 0.60
N ARG A 144 13.15 -3.42 0.08
CA ARG A 144 13.51 -4.65 0.80
C ARG A 144 14.18 -4.35 2.13
N ASP A 145 15.16 -3.43 2.13
CA ASP A 145 15.92 -3.07 3.33
C ASP A 145 15.00 -2.52 4.43
N VAL A 146 13.99 -1.71 4.04
CA VAL A 146 12.96 -1.20 4.96
C VAL A 146 12.10 -2.32 5.51
N LEU A 147 11.63 -3.25 4.65
CA LEU A 147 10.78 -4.35 5.08
C LEU A 147 11.52 -5.32 5.99
N GLU A 148 12.78 -5.59 5.70
CA GLU A 148 13.64 -6.43 6.53
C GLU A 148 13.84 -5.84 7.92
N ALA A 149 14.14 -4.55 8.02
CA ALA A 149 14.26 -3.88 9.32
C ALA A 149 12.95 -3.95 10.12
N LEU A 150 11.79 -3.71 9.47
CA LEU A 150 10.48 -3.77 10.11
C LEU A 150 10.15 -5.16 10.64
N THR A 151 10.45 -6.22 9.89
CA THR A 151 10.16 -7.60 10.31
C THR A 151 11.10 -8.09 11.43
N LYS A 152 12.31 -7.51 11.53
CA LYS A 152 13.23 -7.73 12.66
C LYS A 152 12.86 -6.90 13.91
N GLY A 153 11.84 -6.04 13.82
CA GLY A 153 11.46 -5.14 14.92
C GLY A 153 12.45 -3.99 15.12
N GLU A 154 13.29 -3.71 14.13
CA GLU A 154 14.24 -2.60 14.16
C GLU A 154 13.52 -1.27 13.92
N ALA A 155 14.00 -0.20 14.55
CA ALA A 155 13.49 1.13 14.32
C ALA A 155 13.85 1.61 12.90
N VAL A 156 12.84 2.03 12.13
CA VAL A 156 13.03 2.63 10.81
C VAL A 156 12.83 4.13 10.91
N GLU A 157 13.92 4.88 10.75
CA GLU A 157 13.82 6.34 10.62
C GLU A 157 13.17 6.70 9.28
N PRO A 158 12.20 7.65 9.27
CA PRO A 158 11.53 8.07 8.05
C PRO A 158 12.53 8.54 6.99
N LYS A 159 12.48 7.90 5.82
CA LYS A 159 13.36 8.25 4.70
C LYS A 159 12.62 8.28 3.37
N SER A 160 13.16 9.00 2.40
CA SER A 160 12.66 8.99 1.04
C SER A 160 13.81 8.84 0.03
N THR A 161 13.47 8.23 -1.11
CA THR A 161 14.36 8.14 -2.27
C THR A 161 13.62 8.62 -3.51
N GLU A 162 14.35 9.09 -4.50
CA GLU A 162 13.75 9.47 -5.78
C GLU A 162 13.32 8.21 -6.55
N ALA A 163 12.05 8.14 -6.91
CA ALA A 163 11.51 7.09 -7.77
C ALA A 163 11.55 7.55 -9.23
N ILE A 164 11.97 6.65 -10.12
CA ILE A 164 12.00 6.88 -11.57
C ILE A 164 10.81 6.17 -12.21
N GLY A 165 10.01 6.91 -12.98
CA GLY A 165 8.81 6.33 -13.58
C GLY A 165 7.97 7.30 -14.38
N CYS A 166 6.77 6.85 -14.73
CA CYS A 166 5.79 7.66 -15.44
C CYS A 166 5.06 8.60 -14.46
N LEU A 167 4.95 9.87 -14.78
CA LEU A 167 4.31 10.87 -13.91
C LEU A 167 2.84 10.49 -13.62
N ILE A 168 2.44 10.70 -12.37
CA ILE A 168 1.04 10.75 -11.94
C ILE A 168 0.63 12.22 -12.02
N PRO A 169 -0.43 12.58 -12.77
CA PRO A 169 -0.87 13.96 -12.91
C PRO A 169 -1.63 14.41 -11.64
N VAL A 170 -0.94 14.42 -10.50
CA VAL A 170 -1.48 14.89 -9.21
C VAL A 170 -1.69 16.40 -9.24
N THR A 171 -2.72 16.88 -8.56
CA THR A 171 -3.07 18.31 -8.43
C THR A 171 -2.63 18.85 -7.07
#